data_c6ec29693b2ba172a21a7c2e564d13bb
#
_entry.id   c6ec29693b2ba172a21a7c2e564d13bb
#
_cell.length_a   1.000
_cell.length_b   1.000
_cell.length_c   1.000
_cell.angle_alpha   90.00
_cell.angle_beta   90.00
_cell.angle_gamma   90.00
#
_symmetry.space_group_name_H-M   'P 1'
#
loop_
_entity.id
_entity.type
_entity.pdbx_description
1 polymer ?
#
loop_
_entity_poly.entity_id
_entity_poly.type
_entity_poly.pdbx_seq_one_letter_code
_entity_poly.pdbx_strand_id
1 'polypeptide(L)'
;FQDIKKFTTSIRSGKTMEEIAGKITLTNPKKLIDKKNKITKKDIFSYYEKIAERMLPYIKNRLISTIRSPQGIEKTKFYKKHFENIDNYLGKIKITNDKGKKEDYYYIKDTQGLLSEVQMNSYEFHIWGSNVPKIKKPNLMIFDLDPDEKLSLEKVREGVKDLKMILDELQLPSFLKTSGGKGYHVVVPLPMKNWNTFRNFARNIAKLMEKKWPEKYTSNMSKKKRKNKIFIDWVRNTETSTSVAPYSVRLRDNIPVSMPIKWGELDKVKPNEITMKEAIKRCKRKDPWADLLKFLA
;
A
#
# COMPACT_ATOMS: atom_id res chain seq x y z
N PHE A 1 -33.40 -16.33 27.12
CA PHE A 1 -32.49 -15.52 26.28
C PHE A 1 -32.02 -16.38 25.13
N GLN A 2 -32.68 -16.31 23.96
CA GLN A 2 -32.24 -16.99 22.73
C GLN A 2 -31.03 -16.28 22.17
N ASP A 3 -30.05 -17.08 21.79
CA ASP A 3 -28.72 -16.65 21.32
C ASP A 3 -28.83 -15.75 20.08
N ILE A 4 -28.61 -14.46 20.26
CA ILE A 4 -28.67 -13.40 19.20
C ILE A 4 -27.75 -13.72 18.02
N LYS A 5 -26.76 -14.60 18.21
CA LYS A 5 -25.84 -15.06 17.16
C LYS A 5 -26.48 -15.91 16.05
N LYS A 6 -27.72 -16.38 16.23
CA LYS A 6 -28.45 -17.20 15.24
C LYS A 6 -29.21 -16.40 14.19
N PHE A 7 -29.39 -15.10 14.35
CA PHE A 7 -30.12 -14.28 13.37
C PHE A 7 -29.15 -13.54 12.45
N THR A 8 -28.71 -14.22 11.40
CA THR A 8 -27.85 -13.64 10.35
C THR A 8 -28.64 -12.87 9.30
N THR A 9 -30.01 -12.96 9.32
CA THR A 9 -30.89 -12.29 8.36
C THR A 9 -32.03 -11.58 9.07
N SER A 10 -32.49 -10.46 8.48
CA SER A 10 -33.66 -9.73 8.95
C SER A 10 -34.94 -10.55 8.71
N ILE A 11 -35.71 -10.78 9.77
CA ILE A 11 -37.02 -11.46 9.73
C ILE A 11 -38.01 -10.71 8.81
N ARG A 12 -37.87 -9.40 8.66
CA ARG A 12 -38.80 -8.53 7.92
C ARG A 12 -38.45 -8.40 6.43
N SER A 13 -37.19 -8.48 6.06
CA SER A 13 -36.73 -8.25 4.68
C SER A 13 -35.98 -9.45 4.06
N GLY A 14 -35.71 -10.51 4.85
CA GLY A 14 -34.87 -11.64 4.43
C GLY A 14 -33.41 -11.29 4.15
N LYS A 15 -33.03 -10.02 4.32
CA LYS A 15 -31.68 -9.53 4.05
C LYS A 15 -30.75 -9.86 5.19
N THR A 16 -29.50 -10.21 4.89
CA THR A 16 -28.43 -10.35 5.87
C THR A 16 -28.17 -9.02 6.60
N MET A 17 -27.57 -9.07 7.78
CA MET A 17 -27.13 -7.85 8.47
C MET A 17 -26.14 -7.03 7.62
N GLU A 18 -25.35 -7.67 6.76
CA GLU A 18 -24.47 -7.01 5.80
C GLU A 18 -25.25 -6.32 4.68
N GLU A 19 -26.36 -6.91 4.22
CA GLU A 19 -27.27 -6.30 3.23
C GLU A 19 -28.11 -5.15 3.84
N ILE A 20 -28.38 -5.20 5.16
CA ILE A 20 -29.10 -4.14 5.89
C ILE A 20 -28.14 -3.01 6.26
N ALA A 21 -26.88 -3.30 6.56
CA ALA A 21 -25.83 -2.31 6.80
C ALA A 21 -25.44 -1.51 5.53
N GLY A 22 -26.20 -1.65 4.46
CA GLY A 22 -26.22 -0.81 3.28
C GLY A 22 -24.95 -0.94 2.43
N LYS A 23 -25.09 -1.49 1.22
CA LYS A 23 -24.10 -1.31 0.15
C LYS A 23 -23.72 0.16 0.05
N ILE A 24 -22.42 0.46 0.05
CA ILE A 24 -21.96 1.84 -0.18
C ILE A 24 -22.55 2.35 -1.51
N THR A 25 -23.39 3.37 -1.43
CA THR A 25 -24.00 4.00 -2.61
C THR A 25 -22.99 4.89 -3.31
N LEU A 26 -22.66 4.57 -4.54
CA LEU A 26 -21.71 5.36 -5.34
C LEU A 26 -22.40 6.62 -5.90
N THR A 27 -21.97 7.79 -5.46
CA THR A 27 -22.40 9.07 -6.05
C THR A 27 -21.49 9.52 -7.17
N ASN A 28 -22.03 10.25 -8.14
CA ASN A 28 -21.30 10.75 -9.31
C ASN A 28 -20.50 9.67 -10.08
N PRO A 29 -21.06 8.51 -10.42
CA PRO A 29 -20.34 7.39 -11.02
C PRO A 29 -19.65 7.73 -12.35
N LYS A 30 -20.22 8.62 -13.15
CA LYS A 30 -19.70 9.06 -14.46
C LYS A 30 -18.61 10.13 -14.38
N LYS A 31 -18.26 10.58 -13.17
CA LYS A 31 -17.21 11.58 -12.98
C LYS A 31 -15.88 11.07 -13.50
N LEU A 32 -15.25 11.80 -14.43
CA LEU A 32 -13.94 11.48 -14.97
C LEU A 32 -12.85 11.79 -13.93
N ILE A 33 -12.06 10.78 -13.61
CA ILE A 33 -10.90 10.88 -12.70
C ILE A 33 -9.61 10.99 -13.52
N ASP A 34 -9.51 10.27 -14.63
CA ASP A 34 -8.48 10.46 -15.65
C ASP A 34 -9.20 10.79 -16.96
N LYS A 35 -9.13 12.05 -17.38
CA LYS A 35 -9.83 12.53 -18.58
C LYS A 35 -9.22 11.97 -19.84
N LYS A 36 -7.89 11.89 -19.91
CA LYS A 36 -7.14 11.42 -21.06
C LYS A 36 -7.50 9.96 -21.39
N ASN A 37 -7.53 9.11 -20.35
CA ASN A 37 -7.82 7.68 -20.51
C ASN A 37 -9.30 7.34 -20.26
N LYS A 38 -10.18 8.36 -20.10
CA LYS A 38 -11.63 8.24 -19.87
C LYS A 38 -11.98 7.34 -18.66
N ILE A 39 -11.13 7.31 -17.62
CA ILE A 39 -11.38 6.51 -16.42
C ILE A 39 -12.30 7.28 -15.49
N THR A 40 -13.42 6.65 -15.13
CA THR A 40 -14.44 7.23 -14.27
C THR A 40 -14.29 6.82 -12.80
N LYS A 41 -15.01 7.50 -11.92
CA LYS A 41 -15.15 7.10 -10.51
C LYS A 41 -15.72 5.69 -10.38
N LYS A 42 -16.70 5.31 -11.25
CA LYS A 42 -17.26 3.97 -11.27
C LYS A 42 -16.22 2.91 -11.60
N ASP A 43 -15.31 3.17 -12.53
CA ASP A 43 -14.26 2.22 -12.90
C ASP A 43 -13.35 1.92 -11.73
N ILE A 44 -12.93 2.95 -10.99
CA ILE A 44 -12.09 2.79 -9.78
C ILE A 44 -12.86 2.08 -8.67
N PHE A 45 -14.13 2.45 -8.45
CA PHE A 45 -14.97 1.80 -7.44
C PHE A 45 -15.15 0.30 -7.76
N SER A 46 -15.52 -0.03 -9.00
CA SER A 46 -15.69 -1.42 -9.45
C SER A 46 -14.38 -2.21 -9.42
N TYR A 47 -13.24 -1.54 -9.64
CA TYR A 47 -11.94 -2.15 -9.45
C TYR A 47 -11.76 -2.60 -7.99
N TYR A 48 -11.90 -1.68 -7.03
CA TYR A 48 -11.71 -2.01 -5.61
C TYR A 48 -12.73 -3.03 -5.10
N GLU A 49 -13.98 -2.97 -5.56
CA GLU A 49 -15.00 -3.98 -5.25
C GLU A 49 -14.55 -5.39 -5.67
N LYS A 50 -14.01 -5.54 -6.90
CA LYS A 50 -13.58 -6.82 -7.45
C LYS A 50 -12.30 -7.38 -6.81
N ILE A 51 -11.42 -6.50 -6.30
CA ILE A 51 -10.13 -6.93 -5.73
C ILE A 51 -10.10 -6.88 -4.20
N ALA A 52 -11.19 -6.49 -3.55
CA ALA A 52 -11.25 -6.30 -2.10
C ALA A 52 -10.78 -7.55 -1.34
N GLU A 53 -11.29 -8.73 -1.67
CA GLU A 53 -10.89 -9.99 -1.03
C GLU A 53 -9.38 -10.27 -1.17
N ARG A 54 -8.79 -9.88 -2.30
CA ARG A 54 -7.37 -10.04 -2.56
C ARG A 54 -6.51 -9.01 -1.82
N MET A 55 -7.01 -7.78 -1.69
CA MET A 55 -6.29 -6.66 -1.08
C MET A 55 -6.38 -6.67 0.46
N LEU A 56 -7.54 -6.99 1.02
CA LEU A 56 -7.83 -6.90 2.45
C LEU A 56 -6.83 -7.63 3.35
N PRO A 57 -6.37 -8.85 3.06
CA PRO A 57 -5.38 -9.53 3.91
C PRO A 57 -4.11 -8.72 4.18
N TYR A 58 -3.75 -7.82 3.28
CA TYR A 58 -2.53 -6.99 3.37
C TYR A 58 -2.74 -5.64 4.03
N ILE A 59 -3.98 -5.10 4.02
CA ILE A 59 -4.27 -3.75 4.50
C ILE A 59 -5.15 -3.72 5.76
N LYS A 60 -5.90 -4.79 6.02
CA LYS A 60 -6.80 -4.88 7.18
C LYS A 60 -6.02 -4.63 8.47
N ASN A 61 -6.61 -3.79 9.34
CA ASN A 61 -6.04 -3.41 10.62
C ASN A 61 -4.66 -2.72 10.54
N ARG A 62 -4.24 -2.21 9.36
CA ARG A 62 -3.11 -1.29 9.26
C ARG A 62 -3.63 0.14 9.19
N LEU A 63 -2.95 1.03 9.91
CA LEU A 63 -3.27 2.45 9.80
C LEU A 63 -3.02 2.92 8.38
N ILE A 64 -3.92 3.74 7.88
CA ILE A 64 -3.89 4.22 6.50
C ILE A 64 -3.66 5.72 6.39
N SER A 65 -3.04 6.09 5.29
CA SER A 65 -3.15 7.43 4.71
C SER A 65 -3.66 7.27 3.29
N THR A 66 -4.47 8.21 2.83
CA THR A 66 -5.03 8.14 1.48
C THR A 66 -4.67 9.38 0.67
N ILE A 67 -4.64 9.23 -0.64
CA ILE A 67 -4.62 10.39 -1.54
C ILE A 67 -6.01 10.53 -2.15
N ARG A 68 -6.63 11.66 -1.86
CA ARG A 68 -7.92 12.07 -2.42
C ARG A 68 -7.71 12.90 -3.68
N SER A 69 -8.53 12.64 -4.68
CA SER A 69 -8.54 13.40 -5.93
C SER A 69 -9.97 13.69 -6.38
N PRO A 70 -10.68 14.60 -5.67
CA PRO A 70 -12.08 14.87 -5.96
C PRO A 70 -12.32 15.50 -7.33
N GLN A 71 -11.32 16.10 -7.96
CA GLN A 71 -11.43 16.76 -9.26
C GLN A 71 -10.68 16.05 -10.40
N GLY A 72 -10.16 14.82 -10.15
CA GLY A 72 -9.38 14.07 -11.12
C GLY A 72 -7.87 14.26 -10.98
N ILE A 73 -7.10 13.40 -11.69
CA ILE A 73 -5.64 13.31 -11.52
C ILE A 73 -4.88 14.54 -12.01
N GLU A 74 -5.47 15.33 -12.88
CA GLU A 74 -4.88 16.58 -13.42
C GLU A 74 -4.99 17.75 -12.45
N LYS A 75 -5.78 17.63 -11.40
CA LYS A 75 -6.03 18.67 -10.40
C LYS A 75 -5.36 18.36 -9.07
N THR A 76 -5.52 19.27 -8.11
CA THR A 76 -4.95 19.14 -6.77
C THR A 76 -5.34 17.82 -6.09
N LYS A 77 -4.35 17.15 -5.54
CA LYS A 77 -4.49 15.92 -4.76
C LYS A 77 -4.23 16.23 -3.30
N PHE A 78 -5.03 15.63 -2.43
CA PHE A 78 -4.95 15.86 -1.00
C PHE A 78 -4.45 14.60 -0.30
N TYR A 79 -3.33 14.73 0.40
CA TYR A 79 -2.83 13.67 1.26
C TYR A 79 -3.58 13.73 2.61
N LYS A 80 -4.29 12.66 2.97
CA LYS A 80 -5.16 12.59 4.13
C LYS A 80 -4.66 11.53 5.10
N LYS A 81 -4.29 11.95 6.30
CA LYS A 81 -3.92 11.07 7.43
C LYS A 81 -5.01 11.02 8.50
N HIS A 82 -5.65 12.16 8.74
CA HIS A 82 -6.72 12.33 9.71
C HIS A 82 -8.03 12.52 8.96
N PHE A 83 -9.07 11.92 9.46
CA PHE A 83 -10.33 11.85 8.77
C PHE A 83 -11.38 12.58 9.62
N GLU A 84 -12.02 13.60 9.07
CA GLU A 84 -13.15 14.27 9.65
C GLU A 84 -14.45 13.61 9.14
N ASN A 85 -15.49 13.52 9.98
CA ASN A 85 -16.82 13.01 9.62
C ASN A 85 -16.79 11.60 9.00
N ILE A 86 -16.42 10.61 9.83
CA ILE A 86 -16.37 9.23 9.37
C ILE A 86 -17.63 8.52 9.82
N ASP A 87 -18.33 7.99 8.81
CA ASP A 87 -19.27 6.91 9.02
C ASP A 87 -18.55 5.74 9.69
N ASN A 88 -19.28 4.92 10.46
CA ASN A 88 -18.74 3.81 11.25
C ASN A 88 -18.03 2.69 10.46
N TYR A 89 -17.73 2.90 9.18
CA TYR A 89 -17.09 1.93 8.28
C TYR A 89 -15.61 1.71 8.58
N LEU A 90 -14.89 2.73 9.04
CA LEU A 90 -13.48 2.61 9.39
C LEU A 90 -13.27 2.26 10.86
N GLY A 91 -12.19 1.53 11.14
CA GLY A 91 -11.68 1.44 12.51
C GLY A 91 -10.89 2.69 12.87
N LYS A 92 -10.88 3.03 14.16
CA LYS A 92 -10.28 4.26 14.69
C LYS A 92 -9.49 3.97 15.95
N ILE A 93 -8.30 4.57 16.07
CA ILE A 93 -7.52 4.59 17.30
C ILE A 93 -6.95 5.98 17.56
N LYS A 94 -6.72 6.31 18.84
CA LYS A 94 -6.03 7.52 19.25
C LYS A 94 -4.55 7.22 19.50
N ILE A 95 -3.67 8.02 18.90
CA ILE A 95 -2.22 7.93 19.11
C ILE A 95 -1.74 9.28 19.62
N THR A 96 -0.89 9.25 20.65
CA THR A 96 -0.20 10.44 21.12
C THR A 96 1.06 10.62 20.26
N ASN A 97 1.18 11.76 19.59
CA ASN A 97 2.34 12.11 18.80
C ASN A 97 3.51 12.59 19.69
N ASP A 98 4.67 12.84 19.08
CA ASP A 98 5.90 13.26 19.78
C ASP A 98 5.75 14.61 20.52
N LYS A 99 4.71 15.39 20.20
CA LYS A 99 4.37 16.66 20.86
C LYS A 99 3.33 16.48 22.00
N GLY A 100 3.01 15.24 22.36
CA GLY A 100 2.02 14.94 23.40
C GLY A 100 0.56 15.12 22.95
N LYS A 101 0.30 15.50 21.69
CA LYS A 101 -1.06 15.68 21.18
C LYS A 101 -1.67 14.33 20.78
N LYS A 102 -2.90 14.05 21.24
CA LYS A 102 -3.66 12.89 20.80
C LYS A 102 -4.31 13.18 19.46
N GLU A 103 -4.07 12.30 18.48
CA GLU A 103 -4.59 12.38 17.13
C GLU A 103 -5.31 11.10 16.75
N ASP A 104 -6.39 11.24 15.99
CA ASP A 104 -7.16 10.09 15.50
C ASP A 104 -6.53 9.52 14.24
N TYR A 105 -6.27 8.22 14.26
CA TYR A 105 -5.79 7.45 13.11
C TYR A 105 -6.79 6.37 12.76
N TYR A 106 -6.83 5.99 11.51
CA TYR A 106 -7.87 5.14 10.94
C TYR A 106 -7.30 3.96 10.21
N TYR A 107 -8.09 2.88 10.14
CA TYR A 107 -7.74 1.66 9.43
C TYR A 107 -8.97 1.02 8.77
N ILE A 108 -8.73 0.27 7.71
CA ILE A 108 -9.77 -0.49 7.00
C ILE A 108 -10.02 -1.80 7.75
N LYS A 109 -11.30 -2.06 8.08
CA LYS A 109 -11.75 -3.29 8.75
C LYS A 109 -12.16 -4.35 7.74
N ASP A 110 -12.81 -3.94 6.66
CA ASP A 110 -13.50 -4.79 5.71
C ASP A 110 -13.70 -4.11 4.34
N THR A 111 -14.39 -4.77 3.44
CA THR A 111 -14.74 -4.25 2.11
C THR A 111 -15.53 -2.94 2.17
N GLN A 112 -16.45 -2.81 3.13
CA GLN A 112 -17.27 -1.60 3.25
C GLN A 112 -16.39 -0.39 3.60
N GLY A 113 -15.45 -0.56 4.53
CA GLY A 113 -14.48 0.47 4.88
C GLY A 113 -13.60 0.87 3.69
N LEU A 114 -13.18 -0.07 2.86
CA LEU A 114 -12.43 0.23 1.64
C LEU A 114 -13.28 1.03 0.64
N LEU A 115 -14.49 0.58 0.37
CA LEU A 115 -15.38 1.20 -0.62
C LEU A 115 -15.93 2.56 -0.15
N SER A 116 -16.13 2.76 1.16
CA SER A 116 -16.53 4.06 1.70
C SER A 116 -15.48 5.14 1.42
N GLU A 117 -14.19 4.81 1.55
CA GLU A 117 -13.12 5.74 1.21
C GLU A 117 -13.07 6.04 -0.30
N VAL A 118 -13.27 5.03 -1.14
CA VAL A 118 -13.33 5.23 -2.60
C VAL A 118 -14.51 6.12 -2.96
N GLN A 119 -15.67 5.94 -2.32
CA GLN A 119 -16.83 6.83 -2.45
C GLN A 119 -16.48 8.27 -2.08
N MET A 120 -15.66 8.49 -1.06
CA MET A 120 -15.17 9.80 -0.63
C MET A 120 -14.02 10.36 -1.50
N ASN A 121 -13.79 9.76 -2.68
CA ASN A 121 -12.73 10.11 -3.63
C ASN A 121 -11.30 9.88 -3.12
N SER A 122 -11.12 9.02 -2.14
CA SER A 122 -9.82 8.47 -1.72
C SER A 122 -9.51 7.27 -2.61
N TYR A 123 -8.56 7.40 -3.50
CA TYR A 123 -8.30 6.35 -4.49
C TYR A 123 -6.96 5.64 -4.28
N GLU A 124 -5.96 6.33 -3.75
CA GLU A 124 -4.65 5.77 -3.49
C GLU A 124 -4.48 5.55 -1.98
N PHE A 125 -4.17 4.30 -1.61
CA PHE A 125 -4.05 3.86 -0.21
C PHE A 125 -2.60 3.60 0.14
N HIS A 126 -2.18 4.14 1.29
CA HIS A 126 -0.86 3.91 1.88
C HIS A 126 -1.03 3.34 3.28
N ILE A 127 -0.21 2.38 3.65
CA ILE A 127 -0.32 1.64 4.91
C ILE A 127 0.93 1.80 5.79
N TRP A 128 0.72 1.68 7.10
CA TRP A 128 1.83 1.55 8.06
C TRP A 128 2.45 0.16 8.02
N GLY A 129 3.72 0.07 8.43
CA GLY A 129 4.44 -1.18 8.61
C GLY A 129 4.04 -1.98 9.86
N SER A 130 3.00 -1.57 10.58
CA SER A 130 2.47 -2.25 11.78
C SER A 130 0.96 -2.41 11.72
N ASN A 131 0.41 -3.26 12.60
CA ASN A 131 -1.02 -3.55 12.73
C ASN A 131 -1.59 -3.03 14.04
N VAL A 132 -2.87 -2.68 14.05
CA VAL A 132 -3.68 -2.53 15.26
C VAL A 132 -3.99 -3.94 15.82
N PRO A 133 -3.86 -4.19 17.15
CA PRO A 133 -3.54 -3.21 18.19
C PRO A 133 -2.04 -2.98 18.43
N LYS A 134 -1.14 -3.72 17.76
CA LYS A 134 0.31 -3.73 18.02
C LYS A 134 1.05 -2.63 17.25
N ILE A 135 0.54 -1.39 17.22
CA ILE A 135 1.07 -0.29 16.40
C ILE A 135 2.55 0.07 16.65
N LYS A 136 3.03 -0.17 17.88
CA LYS A 136 4.45 0.07 18.25
C LYS A 136 5.38 -1.08 17.85
N LYS A 137 4.83 -2.19 17.34
CA LYS A 137 5.59 -3.37 16.91
C LYS A 137 5.45 -3.53 15.38
N PRO A 138 6.36 -2.94 14.59
CA PRO A 138 6.34 -3.09 13.14
C PRO A 138 6.63 -4.53 12.72
N ASN A 139 6.04 -4.94 11.60
CA ASN A 139 6.17 -6.30 11.06
C ASN A 139 6.30 -6.36 9.54
N LEU A 140 6.19 -5.23 8.84
CA LEU A 140 6.28 -5.16 7.39
C LEU A 140 7.27 -4.09 6.97
N MET A 141 8.49 -4.50 6.65
CA MET A 141 9.57 -3.62 6.19
C MET A 141 9.49 -3.43 4.67
N ILE A 142 9.76 -2.23 4.21
CA ILE A 142 9.68 -1.89 2.80
C ILE A 142 10.94 -1.14 2.38
N PHE A 143 11.54 -1.61 1.30
CA PHE A 143 12.59 -0.89 0.60
C PHE A 143 12.02 -0.34 -0.71
N ASP A 144 12.00 0.98 -0.82
CA ASP A 144 11.67 1.70 -2.05
C ASP A 144 13.00 2.13 -2.69
N LEU A 145 13.26 1.62 -3.89
CA LEU A 145 14.43 1.98 -4.66
C LEU A 145 14.10 3.20 -5.50
N ASP A 146 14.58 4.38 -5.07
CA ASP A 146 14.30 5.68 -5.67
C ASP A 146 15.48 6.12 -6.56
N PRO A 147 15.41 5.87 -7.89
CA PRO A 147 16.51 6.15 -8.80
C PRO A 147 16.61 7.64 -9.12
N ASP A 148 17.83 8.10 -9.44
CA ASP A 148 18.03 9.34 -10.18
C ASP A 148 17.23 9.28 -11.50
N GLU A 149 16.70 10.43 -11.93
CA GLU A 149 15.84 10.53 -13.12
C GLU A 149 16.51 10.09 -14.43
N LYS A 150 17.83 10.09 -14.47
CA LYS A 150 18.64 9.69 -15.62
C LYS A 150 18.94 8.19 -15.69
N LEU A 151 18.63 7.45 -14.63
CA LEU A 151 18.89 6.01 -14.59
C LEU A 151 17.85 5.24 -15.40
N SER A 152 18.33 4.28 -16.18
CA SER A 152 17.45 3.39 -16.94
C SER A 152 16.71 2.40 -16.04
N LEU A 153 15.62 1.82 -16.55
CA LEU A 153 14.85 0.80 -15.82
C LEU A 153 15.70 -0.44 -15.53
N GLU A 154 16.63 -0.79 -16.40
CA GLU A 154 17.56 -1.91 -16.24
C GLU A 154 18.42 -1.71 -14.98
N LYS A 155 18.91 -0.48 -14.75
CA LYS A 155 19.67 -0.14 -13.53
C LYS A 155 18.83 -0.27 -12.28
N VAL A 156 17.54 0.10 -12.34
CA VAL A 156 16.62 -0.08 -11.22
C VAL A 156 16.39 -1.58 -10.94
N ARG A 157 16.23 -2.40 -11.99
CA ARG A 157 16.08 -3.85 -11.88
C ARG A 157 17.33 -4.52 -11.31
N GLU A 158 18.51 -4.06 -11.73
CA GLU A 158 19.80 -4.48 -11.15
C GLU A 158 19.81 -4.21 -9.65
N GLY A 159 19.43 -3.00 -9.22
CA GLY A 159 19.37 -2.64 -7.81
C GLY A 159 18.39 -3.49 -6.99
N VAL A 160 17.26 -3.85 -7.57
CA VAL A 160 16.29 -4.76 -6.93
C VAL A 160 16.89 -6.16 -6.75
N LYS A 161 17.65 -6.66 -7.74
CA LYS A 161 18.35 -7.96 -7.66
C LYS A 161 19.50 -7.92 -6.64
N ASP A 162 20.26 -6.84 -6.60
CA ASP A 162 21.35 -6.65 -5.63
C ASP A 162 20.81 -6.62 -4.19
N LEU A 163 19.67 -5.93 -3.95
CA LEU A 163 19.00 -5.97 -2.66
C LEU A 163 18.50 -7.37 -2.32
N LYS A 164 17.87 -8.07 -3.28
CA LYS A 164 17.41 -9.45 -3.06
C LYS A 164 18.55 -10.36 -2.63
N MET A 165 19.70 -10.28 -3.29
CA MET A 165 20.89 -11.07 -2.95
C MET A 165 21.30 -10.86 -1.48
N ILE A 166 21.34 -9.61 -1.01
CA ILE A 166 21.66 -9.32 0.40
C ILE A 166 20.60 -9.93 1.34
N LEU A 167 19.32 -9.82 0.99
CA LEU A 167 18.25 -10.35 1.82
C LEU A 167 18.28 -11.89 1.87
N ASP A 168 18.63 -12.54 0.75
CA ASP A 168 18.79 -13.99 0.68
C ASP A 168 19.99 -14.47 1.52
N GLU A 169 21.14 -13.78 1.46
CA GLU A 169 22.32 -14.04 2.31
C GLU A 169 21.97 -13.93 3.81
N LEU A 170 21.06 -13.01 4.16
CA LEU A 170 20.54 -12.86 5.52
C LEU A 170 19.38 -13.81 5.86
N GLN A 171 19.02 -14.71 4.95
CA GLN A 171 17.90 -15.66 5.09
C GLN A 171 16.54 -14.95 5.38
N LEU A 172 16.36 -13.74 4.85
CA LEU A 172 15.15 -12.98 5.02
C LEU A 172 14.19 -13.20 3.84
N PRO A 173 12.97 -13.66 4.09
CA PRO A 173 11.96 -13.79 3.06
C PRO A 173 11.64 -12.41 2.48
N SER A 174 11.61 -12.31 1.16
CA SER A 174 11.35 -11.04 0.49
C SER A 174 10.33 -11.20 -0.64
N PHE A 175 9.53 -10.17 -0.82
CA PHE A 175 8.40 -10.14 -1.75
C PHE A 175 8.50 -8.88 -2.61
N LEU A 176 8.09 -8.99 -3.87
CA LEU A 176 8.24 -7.93 -4.84
C LEU A 176 6.89 -7.38 -5.28
N LYS A 177 6.79 -6.06 -5.44
CA LYS A 177 5.66 -5.42 -6.13
C LYS A 177 6.12 -4.25 -6.99
N THR A 178 5.33 -3.94 -8.00
CA THR A 178 5.48 -2.68 -8.73
C THR A 178 5.08 -1.51 -7.82
N SER A 179 5.74 -0.36 -7.97
CA SER A 179 5.31 0.83 -7.23
C SER A 179 4.10 1.52 -7.86
N GLY A 180 3.74 1.15 -9.09
CA GLY A 180 2.83 1.93 -9.94
C GLY A 180 3.41 3.29 -10.33
N GLY A 181 4.72 3.45 -10.22
CA GLY A 181 5.50 4.65 -10.52
C GLY A 181 6.77 4.34 -11.28
N LYS A 182 7.91 4.83 -10.81
CA LYS A 182 9.21 4.68 -11.51
C LYS A 182 9.98 3.40 -11.17
N GLY A 183 9.64 2.72 -10.06
CA GLY A 183 10.43 1.60 -9.55
C GLY A 183 9.60 0.49 -8.93
N TYR A 184 10.25 -0.30 -8.10
CA TYR A 184 9.68 -1.45 -7.41
C TYR A 184 9.87 -1.30 -5.91
N HIS A 185 9.01 -1.96 -5.13
CA HIS A 185 9.18 -2.10 -3.70
C HIS A 185 9.53 -3.55 -3.37
N VAL A 186 10.57 -3.72 -2.58
CA VAL A 186 10.90 -5.00 -1.95
C VAL A 186 10.35 -4.97 -0.53
N VAL A 187 9.56 -5.98 -0.20
CA VAL A 187 8.81 -6.07 1.06
C VAL A 187 9.32 -7.26 1.85
N VAL A 188 9.67 -7.03 3.11
CA VAL A 188 10.22 -8.04 4.02
C VAL A 188 9.30 -8.13 5.24
N PRO A 189 8.62 -9.27 5.45
CA PRO A 189 7.90 -9.53 6.68
C PRO A 189 8.92 -9.80 7.80
N LEU A 190 9.09 -8.85 8.71
CA LEU A 190 10.09 -8.90 9.76
C LEU A 190 9.53 -8.31 11.07
N PRO A 191 8.85 -9.11 11.90
CA PRO A 191 8.34 -8.66 13.18
C PRO A 191 9.46 -8.18 14.12
N MET A 192 9.34 -6.96 14.64
CA MET A 192 10.31 -6.39 15.56
C MET A 192 9.66 -5.77 16.79
N LYS A 193 10.41 -5.67 17.89
CA LYS A 193 9.93 -5.18 19.19
C LYS A 193 9.53 -3.70 19.17
N ASN A 194 10.17 -2.87 18.33
CA ASN A 194 9.92 -1.43 18.26
C ASN A 194 10.39 -0.81 16.93
N TRP A 195 9.93 0.40 16.67
CA TRP A 195 10.23 1.15 15.45
C TRP A 195 11.70 1.58 15.34
N ASN A 196 12.38 1.84 16.46
CA ASN A 196 13.77 2.27 16.42
C ASN A 196 14.68 1.16 15.90
N THR A 197 14.54 -0.06 16.45
CA THR A 197 15.27 -1.24 15.97
C THR A 197 14.93 -1.53 14.50
N PHE A 198 13.67 -1.44 14.14
CA PHE A 198 13.18 -1.68 12.78
C PHE A 198 13.80 -0.71 11.76
N ARG A 199 13.77 0.58 12.07
CA ARG A 199 14.40 1.63 11.25
C ARG A 199 15.91 1.44 11.12
N ASN A 200 16.58 1.16 12.23
CA ASN A 200 18.03 0.98 12.24
C ASN A 200 18.45 -0.23 11.41
N PHE A 201 17.67 -1.32 11.45
CA PHE A 201 17.92 -2.48 10.62
C PHE A 201 17.78 -2.13 9.13
N ALA A 202 16.68 -1.48 8.71
CA ALA A 202 16.51 -1.04 7.32
C ALA A 202 17.63 -0.10 6.86
N ARG A 203 18.06 0.83 7.73
CA ARG A 203 19.17 1.73 7.46
C ARG A 203 20.49 0.99 7.29
N ASN A 204 20.74 -0.05 8.08
CA ASN A 204 21.97 -0.85 7.97
C ASN A 204 22.00 -1.63 6.65
N ILE A 205 20.88 -2.19 6.18
CA ILE A 205 20.78 -2.81 4.85
C ILE A 205 21.13 -1.78 3.76
N ALA A 206 20.56 -0.57 3.82
CA ALA A 206 20.84 0.48 2.84
C ALA A 206 22.34 0.90 2.87
N LYS A 207 22.94 1.01 4.05
CA LYS A 207 24.38 1.27 4.19
C LYS A 207 25.25 0.14 3.69
N LEU A 208 24.84 -1.11 3.87
CA LEU A 208 25.53 -2.28 3.34
C LEU A 208 25.57 -2.26 1.81
N MET A 209 24.44 -1.95 1.17
CA MET A 209 24.39 -1.76 -0.28
C MET A 209 25.30 -0.63 -0.75
N GLU A 210 25.26 0.53 -0.08
CA GLU A 210 26.12 1.66 -0.40
C GLU A 210 27.61 1.33 -0.21
N LYS A 211 27.97 0.56 0.83
CA LYS A 211 29.36 0.12 1.05
C LYS A 211 29.84 -0.88 0.00
N LYS A 212 28.96 -1.82 -0.41
CA LYS A 212 29.30 -2.88 -1.38
C LYS A 212 29.38 -2.33 -2.81
N TRP A 213 28.55 -1.34 -3.16
CA TRP A 213 28.48 -0.72 -4.49
C TRP A 213 28.30 0.81 -4.39
N PRO A 214 29.34 1.54 -3.95
CA PRO A 214 29.25 2.97 -3.67
C PRO A 214 28.95 3.83 -4.90
N GLU A 215 29.24 3.34 -6.09
CA GLU A 215 28.94 3.99 -7.36
C GLU A 215 27.49 3.85 -7.79
N LYS A 216 26.77 2.80 -7.30
CA LYS A 216 25.38 2.52 -7.70
C LYS A 216 24.35 3.03 -6.69
N TYR A 217 24.63 2.95 -5.39
CA TYR A 217 23.65 3.19 -4.33
C TYR A 217 24.06 4.28 -3.37
N THR A 218 23.06 4.88 -2.73
CA THR A 218 23.25 5.77 -1.59
C THR A 218 22.17 5.57 -0.54
N SER A 219 22.57 5.60 0.73
CA SER A 219 21.68 5.65 1.90
C SER A 219 21.38 7.08 2.36
N ASN A 220 21.97 8.09 1.68
CA ASN A 220 21.85 9.48 2.05
C ASN A 220 20.56 10.10 1.49
N MET A 221 19.77 10.73 2.37
CA MET A 221 18.50 11.36 2.01
C MET A 221 18.63 12.59 1.12
N SER A 222 19.81 13.23 1.05
CA SER A 222 20.01 14.43 0.26
C SER A 222 19.94 14.14 -1.23
N LYS A 223 19.06 14.85 -1.94
CA LYS A 223 18.91 14.74 -3.40
C LYS A 223 20.22 15.03 -4.14
N LYS A 224 21.05 15.95 -3.64
CA LYS A 224 22.35 16.28 -4.23
C LYS A 224 23.31 15.07 -4.29
N LYS A 225 23.19 14.11 -3.35
CA LYS A 225 24.00 12.90 -3.29
C LYS A 225 23.44 11.72 -4.08
N ARG A 226 22.30 11.89 -4.75
CA ARG A 226 21.66 10.84 -5.55
C ARG A 226 22.03 10.87 -7.03
N LYS A 227 22.87 11.81 -7.46
CA LYS A 227 23.26 11.95 -8.87
C LYS A 227 23.84 10.63 -9.42
N ASN A 228 23.21 10.10 -10.46
CA ASN A 228 23.53 8.81 -11.08
C ASN A 228 23.47 7.59 -10.13
N LYS A 229 22.75 7.69 -9.00
CA LYS A 229 22.62 6.60 -8.02
C LYS A 229 21.16 6.30 -7.70
N ILE A 230 20.94 5.13 -7.13
CA ILE A 230 19.65 4.74 -6.55
C ILE A 230 19.72 5.02 -5.05
N PHE A 231 18.80 5.81 -4.53
CA PHE A 231 18.60 5.96 -3.10
C PHE A 231 17.80 4.78 -2.58
N ILE A 232 18.36 4.07 -1.60
CA ILE A 232 17.64 3.00 -0.90
C ILE A 232 16.85 3.66 0.23
N ASP A 233 15.55 3.91 -0.02
CA ASP A 233 14.68 4.62 0.94
C ASP A 233 14.32 3.71 2.13
N TRP A 234 15.18 3.74 3.14
CA TRP A 234 14.98 3.11 4.44
C TRP A 234 14.07 3.95 5.37
N VAL A 235 13.83 5.23 5.05
CA VAL A 235 13.04 6.16 5.89
C VAL A 235 11.57 5.76 5.94
N ARG A 236 11.09 5.03 4.92
CA ARG A 236 9.74 4.43 4.93
C ARG A 236 9.49 3.49 6.11
N ASN A 237 10.54 3.05 6.80
CA ASN A 237 10.48 2.13 7.93
C ASN A 237 10.52 2.85 9.28
N THR A 238 9.92 4.03 9.39
CA THR A 238 9.76 4.78 10.64
C THR A 238 8.30 4.82 11.07
N GLU A 239 8.06 5.05 12.35
CA GLU A 239 6.71 5.27 12.86
C GLU A 239 6.05 6.43 12.11
N THR A 240 4.77 6.36 11.82
CA THR A 240 3.98 7.31 11.02
C THR A 240 4.31 7.36 9.53
N SER A 241 5.39 6.75 9.07
CA SER A 241 5.67 6.61 7.64
C SER A 241 4.75 5.56 7.00
N THR A 242 4.42 5.82 5.75
CA THR A 242 3.54 4.94 4.98
C THR A 242 4.15 4.61 3.63
N SER A 243 3.74 3.48 3.07
CA SER A 243 4.05 3.12 1.70
C SER A 243 2.78 2.71 0.97
N VAL A 244 2.77 2.87 -0.35
CA VAL A 244 1.61 2.47 -1.15
C VAL A 244 1.27 1.00 -0.90
N ALA A 245 0.00 0.75 -0.62
CA ALA A 245 -0.51 -0.59 -0.35
C ALA A 245 -0.43 -1.50 -1.60
N PRO A 246 -0.24 -2.81 -1.43
CA PRO A 246 -0.43 -3.75 -2.54
C PRO A 246 -1.85 -3.61 -3.07
N TYR A 247 -2.00 -3.74 -4.38
CA TYR A 247 -3.26 -3.59 -5.13
C TYR A 247 -3.86 -2.17 -5.13
N SER A 248 -3.24 -1.18 -4.49
CA SER A 248 -3.70 0.21 -4.58
C SER A 248 -3.44 0.77 -5.98
N VAL A 249 -4.42 1.49 -6.52
CA VAL A 249 -4.16 2.33 -7.69
C VAL A 249 -3.25 3.49 -7.33
N ARG A 250 -2.58 4.06 -8.34
CA ARG A 250 -1.79 5.29 -8.22
C ARG A 250 -2.45 6.39 -9.03
N LEU A 251 -2.57 7.56 -8.45
CA LEU A 251 -3.16 8.73 -9.10
C LEU A 251 -2.15 9.38 -10.06
N ARG A 252 -1.82 8.65 -11.12
CA ARG A 252 -0.92 9.01 -12.22
C ARG A 252 -1.62 8.72 -13.54
N ASP A 253 -1.02 9.13 -14.66
CA ASP A 253 -1.52 8.82 -16.01
C ASP A 253 -1.86 7.32 -16.14
N ASN A 254 -3.03 7.03 -16.67
CA ASN A 254 -3.61 5.68 -16.84
C ASN A 254 -3.87 4.91 -15.52
N ILE A 255 -3.81 5.58 -14.38
CA ILE A 255 -4.12 5.04 -13.04
C ILE A 255 -3.55 3.62 -12.82
N PRO A 256 -2.21 3.45 -12.88
CA PRO A 256 -1.57 2.14 -12.73
C PRO A 256 -1.74 1.60 -11.31
N VAL A 257 -1.57 0.29 -11.15
CA VAL A 257 -1.72 -0.43 -9.90
C VAL A 257 -0.35 -0.77 -9.29
N SER A 258 -0.21 -0.58 -7.99
CA SER A 258 0.91 -1.11 -7.19
C SER A 258 0.69 -2.61 -6.96
N MET A 259 1.18 -3.43 -7.89
CA MET A 259 0.81 -4.83 -8.01
C MET A 259 1.86 -5.78 -7.45
N PRO A 260 1.50 -6.70 -6.53
CA PRO A 260 2.34 -7.84 -6.19
C PRO A 260 2.69 -8.67 -7.43
N ILE A 261 3.97 -8.99 -7.58
CA ILE A 261 4.50 -9.81 -8.67
C ILE A 261 5.47 -10.85 -8.14
N LYS A 262 5.69 -11.92 -8.90
CA LYS A 262 6.74 -12.91 -8.59
C LYS A 262 8.12 -12.34 -8.92
N TRP A 263 9.16 -12.80 -8.23
CA TRP A 263 10.55 -12.42 -8.53
C TRP A 263 10.94 -12.67 -10.00
N GLY A 264 10.49 -13.77 -10.59
CA GLY A 264 10.71 -14.09 -11.99
C GLY A 264 9.99 -13.20 -13.02
N GLU A 265 9.16 -12.27 -12.55
CA GLU A 265 8.50 -11.27 -13.39
C GLU A 265 9.21 -9.92 -13.41
N LEU A 266 10.26 -9.71 -12.59
CA LEU A 266 10.97 -8.43 -12.46
C LEU A 266 11.45 -7.88 -13.81
N ASP A 267 12.03 -8.73 -14.65
CA ASP A 267 12.57 -8.31 -15.95
C ASP A 267 11.49 -8.14 -17.04
N LYS A 268 10.27 -8.65 -16.80
CA LYS A 268 9.17 -8.68 -17.77
C LYS A 268 8.15 -7.56 -17.53
N VAL A 269 7.92 -7.20 -16.28
CA VAL A 269 6.86 -6.26 -15.89
C VAL A 269 7.47 -4.90 -15.59
N LYS A 270 6.99 -3.84 -16.29
CA LYS A 270 7.38 -2.47 -15.97
C LYS A 270 6.64 -1.97 -14.72
N PRO A 271 7.25 -1.05 -13.94
CA PRO A 271 6.71 -0.67 -12.63
C PRO A 271 5.37 0.09 -12.68
N ASN A 272 4.97 0.62 -13.83
CA ASN A 272 3.78 1.46 -14.01
C ASN A 272 2.84 0.97 -15.13
N GLU A 273 3.02 -0.24 -15.65
CA GLU A 273 2.22 -0.72 -16.79
C GLU A 273 0.95 -1.48 -16.42
N ILE A 274 0.86 -1.97 -15.19
CA ILE A 274 -0.28 -2.79 -14.77
C ILE A 274 -1.49 -1.87 -14.54
N THR A 275 -2.45 -1.95 -15.44
CA THR A 275 -3.74 -1.26 -15.35
C THR A 275 -4.68 -1.98 -14.39
N MET A 276 -5.78 -1.31 -13.97
CA MET A 276 -6.84 -1.93 -13.17
C MET A 276 -7.41 -3.19 -13.84
N LYS A 277 -7.60 -3.19 -15.17
CA LYS A 277 -8.09 -4.34 -15.92
C LYS A 277 -7.14 -5.53 -15.85
N GLU A 278 -5.84 -5.28 -16.04
CA GLU A 278 -4.83 -6.34 -15.93
C GLU A 278 -4.69 -6.83 -14.47
N ALA A 279 -4.76 -5.95 -13.49
CA ALA A 279 -4.73 -6.32 -12.07
C ALA A 279 -5.89 -7.25 -11.70
N ILE A 280 -7.13 -6.97 -12.13
CA ILE A 280 -8.28 -7.87 -11.95
C ILE A 280 -8.01 -9.25 -12.57
N LYS A 281 -7.46 -9.28 -13.79
CA LYS A 281 -7.11 -10.54 -14.47
C LYS A 281 -6.04 -11.34 -13.68
N ARG A 282 -5.03 -10.65 -13.15
CA ARG A 282 -3.98 -11.26 -12.30
C ARG A 282 -4.55 -11.80 -10.99
N CYS A 283 -5.50 -11.13 -10.38
CA CYS A 283 -6.15 -11.58 -9.15
C CYS A 283 -6.93 -12.90 -9.28
N LYS A 284 -7.25 -13.36 -10.50
CA LYS A 284 -7.83 -14.69 -10.74
C LYS A 284 -6.81 -15.83 -10.62
N ARG A 285 -5.50 -15.52 -10.56
CA ARG A 285 -4.42 -16.49 -10.42
C ARG A 285 -4.02 -16.62 -8.94
N LYS A 286 -3.16 -17.62 -8.64
CA LYS A 286 -2.54 -17.75 -7.31
C LYS A 286 -1.84 -16.44 -6.93
N ASP A 287 -2.05 -16.00 -5.69
CA ASP A 287 -1.43 -14.79 -5.17
C ASP A 287 0.10 -14.97 -5.08
N PRO A 288 0.91 -14.10 -5.73
CA PRO A 288 2.36 -14.16 -5.59
C PRO A 288 2.85 -13.88 -4.17
N TRP A 289 2.01 -13.29 -3.33
CA TRP A 289 2.31 -12.95 -1.94
C TRP A 289 1.61 -13.82 -0.90
N ALA A 290 0.97 -14.93 -1.31
CA ALA A 290 0.24 -15.82 -0.37
C ALA A 290 1.10 -16.25 0.82
N ASP A 291 2.39 -16.53 0.60
CA ASP A 291 3.30 -16.94 1.66
C ASP A 291 3.68 -15.79 2.61
N LEU A 292 3.61 -14.53 2.19
CA LEU A 292 3.85 -13.37 3.05
C LEU A 292 2.90 -13.36 4.27
N LEU A 293 1.65 -13.77 4.07
CA LEU A 293 0.66 -13.79 5.14
C LEU A 293 1.02 -14.76 6.27
N LYS A 294 1.75 -15.84 5.98
CA LYS A 294 2.24 -16.80 6.99
C LYS A 294 3.23 -16.14 7.97
N PHE A 295 3.99 -15.15 7.53
CA PHE A 295 4.93 -14.42 8.38
C PHE A 295 4.28 -13.26 9.15
N LEU A 296 3.05 -12.86 8.79
CA LEU A 296 2.32 -11.77 9.42
C LEU A 296 1.29 -12.25 10.45
N ALA A 297 1.03 -13.54 10.51
CA ALA A 297 0.08 -14.19 11.40
C ALA A 297 0.48 -14.10 12.90
#